data_04719c94cd406b83f3c71ec992a6cd15
#
_entry.id   04719c94cd406b83f3c71ec992a6cd15
#
_cell.length_a   1.000
_cell.length_b   1.000
_cell.length_c   1.000
_cell.angle_alpha   90.00
_cell.angle_beta   90.00
_cell.angle_gamma   90.00
#
_symmetry.space_group_name_H-M   'P 1'
#
loop_
_entity.id
_entity.type
_entity.pdbx_description
1 polymer ?
#
loop_
_entity_poly.entity_id
_entity_poly.type
_entity_poly.pdbx_seq_one_letter_code
_entity_poly.pdbx_strand_id
1 'polypeptide(L)'
;GEPSGTELHPFLNLKSEAYSITDAVVAAKDYLGSEASNQWMAVGHSQGGQAALGAAQYAARASQMTYKGTVALAPASNFSLILAGGEAQAGQETNLNKKIETLASLDTFTALIVAGLRNPNPNLQYSQVFQNPTDDIAKNAESDCYEVLGGKFGNEMGIYLNDKKTLEGYPRTQANFMSIPVVKTFLEKDSQPLQVKVTTPVIIYQGGADKTVPKAATDV
;
A
#
# COMPACT_ATOMS: atom_id res chain seq x y z
N GLY A 1 -11.13 2.53 -0.68
CA GLY A 1 -12.41 3.22 -0.49
C GLY A 1 -12.19 4.55 0.19
N GLU A 2 -13.03 5.50 -0.09
CA GLU A 2 -12.98 6.78 0.63
C GLU A 2 -13.38 6.58 2.08
N PRO A 3 -12.75 7.29 3.03
CA PRO A 3 -13.16 7.23 4.43
C PRO A 3 -14.60 7.78 4.56
N SER A 4 -15.42 7.05 5.28
CA SER A 4 -16.76 7.53 5.64
C SER A 4 -16.70 8.22 6.99
N GLY A 5 -17.09 9.49 7.04
CA GLY A 5 -17.08 10.27 8.28
C GLY A 5 -15.72 10.88 8.63
N THR A 6 -15.38 10.90 9.91
CA THR A 6 -14.15 11.53 10.45
C THR A 6 -12.97 10.56 10.59
N GLU A 7 -13.15 9.28 10.31
CA GLU A 7 -12.10 8.28 10.44
C GLU A 7 -11.27 8.22 9.16
N LEU A 8 -9.95 8.29 9.31
CA LEU A 8 -9.02 8.12 8.19
C LEU A 8 -8.96 6.64 7.81
N HIS A 9 -8.90 6.38 6.50
CA HIS A 9 -8.77 5.02 5.98
C HIS A 9 -7.39 4.44 6.35
N PRO A 10 -7.31 3.27 7.02
CA PRO A 10 -6.05 2.66 7.42
C PRO A 10 -5.39 1.94 6.23
N PHE A 11 -4.98 2.70 5.21
CA PHE A 11 -4.36 2.18 4.00
C PHE A 11 -3.22 1.22 4.30
N LEU A 12 -3.19 0.09 3.57
CA LEU A 12 -2.11 -0.90 3.59
C LEU A 12 -1.84 -1.51 4.98
N ASN A 13 -2.73 -1.30 5.95
CA ASN A 13 -2.66 -2.00 7.23
C ASN A 13 -3.26 -3.40 7.06
N LEU A 14 -2.40 -4.41 7.06
CA LEU A 14 -2.78 -5.80 6.78
C LEU A 14 -3.92 -6.32 7.65
N LYS A 15 -3.87 -6.00 8.94
CA LYS A 15 -4.89 -6.45 9.90
C LYS A 15 -6.25 -5.83 9.60
N SER A 16 -6.29 -4.54 9.30
CA SER A 16 -7.52 -3.83 8.94
C SER A 16 -8.14 -4.38 7.67
N GLU A 17 -7.33 -4.59 6.63
CA GLU A 17 -7.78 -5.18 5.35
C GLU A 17 -8.32 -6.60 5.55
N ALA A 18 -7.59 -7.43 6.28
CA ALA A 18 -8.00 -8.80 6.57
C ALA A 18 -9.30 -8.88 7.39
N TYR A 19 -9.48 -7.97 8.34
CA TYR A 19 -10.70 -7.89 9.13
C TYR A 19 -11.89 -7.48 8.27
N SER A 20 -11.71 -6.49 7.40
CA SER A 20 -12.76 -6.09 6.46
C SER A 20 -13.19 -7.25 5.55
N ILE A 21 -12.23 -8.05 5.05
CA ILE A 21 -12.53 -9.23 4.22
C ILE A 21 -13.30 -10.28 5.04
N THR A 22 -12.82 -10.63 6.22
CA THR A 22 -13.47 -11.67 7.04
C THR A 22 -14.86 -11.26 7.49
N ASP A 23 -15.06 -10.00 7.86
CA ASP A 23 -16.37 -9.47 8.25
C ASP A 23 -17.32 -9.39 7.06
N ALA A 24 -16.84 -9.03 5.87
CA ALA A 24 -17.63 -9.02 4.64
C ALA A 24 -18.10 -10.42 4.24
N VAL A 25 -17.24 -11.45 4.40
CA VAL A 25 -17.61 -12.86 4.13
C VAL A 25 -18.71 -13.32 5.08
N VAL A 26 -18.61 -13.00 6.36
CA VAL A 26 -19.63 -13.32 7.35
C VAL A 26 -20.94 -12.61 7.03
N ALA A 27 -20.89 -11.31 6.79
CA ALA A 27 -22.07 -10.52 6.45
C ALA A 27 -22.75 -11.00 5.15
N ALA A 28 -21.96 -11.37 4.14
CA ALA A 28 -22.49 -11.94 2.91
C ALA A 28 -23.19 -13.27 3.15
N LYS A 29 -22.63 -14.14 3.99
CA LYS A 29 -23.28 -15.41 4.38
C LYS A 29 -24.57 -15.19 5.13
N ASP A 30 -24.59 -14.26 6.08
CA ASP A 30 -25.78 -13.94 6.85
C ASP A 30 -26.89 -13.35 5.97
N TYR A 31 -26.53 -12.52 5.00
CA TYR A 31 -27.49 -11.92 4.06
C TYR A 31 -28.04 -12.92 3.04
N LEU A 32 -27.18 -13.76 2.45
CA LEU A 32 -27.57 -14.71 1.40
C LEU A 32 -28.10 -16.05 1.93
N GLY A 33 -27.87 -16.36 3.19
CA GLY A 33 -28.36 -17.58 3.83
C GLY A 33 -27.92 -18.85 3.11
N SER A 34 -28.91 -19.64 2.64
CA SER A 34 -28.66 -20.90 1.93
C SER A 34 -28.11 -20.72 0.51
N GLU A 35 -28.21 -19.55 -0.08
CA GLU A 35 -27.71 -19.26 -1.43
C GLU A 35 -26.18 -19.16 -1.45
N ALA A 36 -25.55 -18.83 -0.31
CA ALA A 36 -24.09 -18.80 -0.18
C ALA A 36 -23.56 -20.08 0.48
N SER A 37 -22.46 -20.63 -0.07
CA SER A 37 -21.70 -21.69 0.56
C SER A 37 -21.12 -21.25 1.90
N ASN A 38 -20.85 -22.23 2.81
CA ASN A 38 -20.01 -21.98 3.97
C ASN A 38 -18.50 -21.98 3.65
N GLN A 39 -18.13 -22.21 2.39
CA GLN A 39 -16.74 -22.23 1.95
C GLN A 39 -16.39 -20.91 1.28
N TRP A 40 -15.20 -20.40 1.55
CA TRP A 40 -14.70 -19.19 0.93
C TRP A 40 -13.20 -19.26 0.69
N MET A 41 -12.71 -18.42 -0.21
CA MET A 41 -11.30 -18.20 -0.50
C MET A 41 -11.07 -16.71 -0.78
N ALA A 42 -9.84 -16.27 -0.64
CA ALA A 42 -9.43 -14.92 -0.97
C ALA A 42 -8.61 -14.89 -2.26
N VAL A 43 -8.94 -13.96 -3.15
CA VAL A 43 -8.17 -13.71 -4.38
C VAL A 43 -7.95 -12.21 -4.48
N GLY A 44 -6.71 -11.78 -4.76
CA GLY A 44 -6.43 -10.36 -4.87
C GLY A 44 -5.19 -10.05 -5.69
N HIS A 45 -5.13 -8.83 -6.22
CA HIS A 45 -4.02 -8.28 -7.00
C HIS A 45 -3.44 -7.05 -6.30
N SER A 46 -2.12 -6.90 -6.32
CA SER A 46 -1.41 -5.75 -5.75
C SER A 46 -1.74 -5.56 -4.25
N GLN A 47 -2.30 -4.43 -3.83
CA GLN A 47 -2.83 -4.22 -2.48
C GLN A 47 -3.88 -5.28 -2.11
N GLY A 48 -4.78 -5.64 -3.05
CA GLY A 48 -5.73 -6.74 -2.84
C GLY A 48 -5.05 -8.09 -2.65
N GLY A 49 -3.88 -8.31 -3.26
CA GLY A 49 -3.04 -9.49 -3.02
C GLY A 49 -2.48 -9.51 -1.58
N GLN A 50 -2.02 -8.38 -1.08
CA GLN A 50 -1.63 -8.21 0.32
C GLN A 50 -2.81 -8.51 1.25
N ALA A 51 -3.98 -7.92 0.98
CA ALA A 51 -5.19 -8.13 1.76
C ALA A 51 -5.64 -9.60 1.74
N ALA A 52 -5.52 -10.29 0.59
CA ALA A 52 -5.82 -11.71 0.48
C ALA A 52 -4.86 -12.59 1.31
N LEU A 53 -3.57 -12.25 1.35
CA LEU A 53 -2.60 -12.91 2.25
C LEU A 53 -2.91 -12.60 3.72
N GLY A 54 -3.35 -11.40 4.03
CA GLY A 54 -3.87 -11.04 5.36
C GLY A 54 -5.09 -11.87 5.73
N ALA A 55 -6.02 -12.09 4.81
CA ALA A 55 -7.18 -12.95 5.03
C ALA A 55 -6.78 -14.39 5.36
N ALA A 56 -5.70 -14.92 4.74
CA ALA A 56 -5.15 -16.23 5.12
C ALA A 56 -4.66 -16.25 6.57
N GLN A 57 -3.98 -15.19 7.00
CA GLN A 57 -3.43 -15.07 8.35
C GLN A 57 -4.53 -14.93 9.42
N TYR A 58 -5.64 -14.30 9.08
CA TYR A 58 -6.74 -13.99 10.01
C TYR A 58 -8.03 -14.76 9.72
N ALA A 59 -7.98 -15.82 8.90
CA ALA A 59 -9.16 -16.60 8.48
C ALA A 59 -9.98 -17.15 9.65
N ALA A 60 -9.33 -17.48 10.77
CA ALA A 60 -10.00 -17.96 11.99
C ALA A 60 -11.02 -16.97 12.60
N ARG A 61 -10.96 -15.68 12.20
CA ARG A 61 -11.94 -14.66 12.59
C ARG A 61 -13.36 -14.98 12.07
N ALA A 62 -13.46 -15.58 10.87
CA ALA A 62 -14.71 -16.08 10.30
C ALA A 62 -14.91 -17.57 10.68
N SER A 63 -14.92 -17.88 11.99
CA SER A 63 -14.88 -19.25 12.52
C SER A 63 -16.08 -20.12 12.10
N GLN A 64 -17.23 -19.51 11.75
CA GLN A 64 -18.41 -20.21 11.23
C GLN A 64 -18.29 -20.58 9.75
N MET A 65 -17.24 -20.13 9.08
CA MET A 65 -16.97 -20.37 7.66
C MET A 65 -15.74 -21.27 7.48
N THR A 66 -15.69 -21.99 6.37
CA THR A 66 -14.55 -22.84 6.01
C THR A 66 -13.67 -22.12 5.00
N TYR A 67 -12.53 -21.64 5.44
CA TYR A 67 -11.53 -21.05 4.56
C TYR A 67 -10.80 -22.11 3.75
N LYS A 68 -10.67 -21.90 2.43
CA LYS A 68 -10.09 -22.86 1.48
C LYS A 68 -8.69 -22.48 0.98
N GLY A 69 -8.31 -21.21 1.09
CA GLY A 69 -7.00 -20.74 0.68
C GLY A 69 -6.99 -19.37 0.03
N THR A 70 -5.81 -18.95 -0.38
CA THR A 70 -5.55 -17.65 -1.03
C THR A 70 -4.88 -17.82 -2.38
N VAL A 71 -5.26 -16.96 -3.33
CA VAL A 71 -4.49 -16.66 -4.53
C VAL A 71 -4.13 -15.18 -4.50
N ALA A 72 -2.83 -14.87 -4.46
CA ALA A 72 -2.32 -13.51 -4.48
C ALA A 72 -1.52 -13.25 -5.76
N LEU A 73 -1.86 -12.17 -6.46
CA LEU A 73 -1.23 -11.75 -7.71
C LEU A 73 -0.43 -10.48 -7.42
N ALA A 74 0.88 -10.53 -7.62
CA ALA A 74 1.81 -9.43 -7.33
C ALA A 74 1.50 -8.73 -5.99
N PRO A 75 1.45 -9.47 -4.85
CA PRO A 75 1.01 -8.91 -3.58
C PRO A 75 1.96 -7.83 -3.10
N ALA A 76 1.42 -6.66 -2.76
CA ALA A 76 2.20 -5.60 -2.16
C ALA A 76 2.71 -6.08 -0.79
N SER A 77 4.03 -6.21 -0.66
CA SER A 77 4.70 -6.71 0.54
C SER A 77 6.11 -6.10 0.60
N ASN A 78 6.73 -6.11 1.77
CA ASN A 78 8.07 -5.55 1.95
C ASN A 78 8.20 -4.12 1.37
N PHE A 79 7.34 -3.21 1.83
CA PHE A 79 7.29 -1.85 1.29
C PHE A 79 8.63 -1.12 1.34
N SER A 80 9.49 -1.41 2.31
CA SER A 80 10.86 -0.86 2.33
C SER A 80 11.65 -1.22 1.07
N LEU A 81 11.51 -2.47 0.58
CA LEU A 81 12.16 -2.91 -0.66
C LEU A 81 11.51 -2.29 -1.90
N ILE A 82 10.18 -2.15 -1.91
CA ILE A 82 9.45 -1.49 -3.01
C ILE A 82 9.92 -0.03 -3.13
N LEU A 83 9.93 0.71 -2.03
CA LEU A 83 10.34 2.11 -2.02
C LEU A 83 11.82 2.27 -2.40
N ALA A 84 12.72 1.50 -1.79
CA ALA A 84 14.15 1.56 -2.10
C ALA A 84 14.45 1.12 -3.55
N GLY A 85 13.78 0.07 -4.04
CA GLY A 85 13.92 -0.42 -5.42
C GLY A 85 13.44 0.60 -6.43
N GLY A 86 12.31 1.25 -6.17
CA GLY A 86 11.76 2.32 -7.00
C GLY A 86 12.68 3.54 -7.05
N GLU A 87 13.26 3.96 -5.91
CA GLU A 87 14.25 5.04 -5.89
C GLU A 87 15.50 4.69 -6.71
N ALA A 88 16.02 3.46 -6.58
CA ALA A 88 17.15 3.00 -7.36
C ALA A 88 16.83 2.98 -8.87
N GLN A 89 15.64 2.52 -9.25
CA GLN A 89 15.18 2.54 -10.64
C GLN A 89 15.07 3.97 -11.17
N ALA A 90 14.45 4.88 -10.42
CA ALA A 90 14.35 6.29 -10.80
C ALA A 90 15.73 6.95 -10.91
N GLY A 91 16.68 6.55 -10.06
CA GLY A 91 18.07 7.02 -10.12
C GLY A 91 18.78 6.66 -11.45
N GLN A 92 18.44 5.51 -12.04
CA GLN A 92 19.02 5.02 -13.29
C GLN A 92 18.24 5.47 -14.53
N GLU A 93 17.01 5.99 -14.37
CA GLU A 93 16.18 6.40 -15.49
C GLU A 93 16.67 7.72 -16.09
N THR A 94 16.99 7.69 -17.39
CA THR A 94 17.46 8.84 -18.16
C THR A 94 16.34 9.63 -18.82
N ASN A 95 15.19 8.98 -19.05
CA ASN A 95 14.00 9.65 -19.56
C ASN A 95 13.30 10.37 -18.39
N LEU A 96 13.35 11.70 -18.39
CA LEU A 96 12.84 12.51 -17.28
C LEU A 96 11.33 12.35 -17.05
N ASN A 97 10.52 12.12 -18.10
CA ASN A 97 9.09 11.87 -17.93
C ASN A 97 8.84 10.53 -17.23
N LYS A 98 9.51 9.45 -17.64
CA LYS A 98 9.43 8.16 -16.96
C LYS A 98 9.97 8.22 -15.52
N LYS A 99 10.99 9.04 -15.29
CA LYS A 99 11.50 9.29 -13.95
C LYS A 99 10.45 9.97 -13.08
N ILE A 100 9.76 10.99 -13.60
CA ILE A 100 8.64 11.64 -12.91
C ILE A 100 7.54 10.63 -12.59
N GLU A 101 7.12 9.79 -13.53
CA GLU A 101 6.09 8.76 -13.31
C GLU A 101 6.47 7.83 -12.15
N THR A 102 7.71 7.35 -12.14
CA THR A 102 8.21 6.48 -11.05
C THR A 102 8.22 7.21 -9.71
N LEU A 103 8.78 8.43 -9.66
CA LEU A 103 8.89 9.21 -8.44
C LEU A 103 7.51 9.63 -7.89
N ALA A 104 6.59 10.03 -8.76
CA ALA A 104 5.21 10.38 -8.38
C ALA A 104 4.46 9.17 -7.81
N SER A 105 4.67 7.99 -8.37
CA SER A 105 4.11 6.74 -7.84
C SER A 105 4.64 6.43 -6.44
N LEU A 106 5.95 6.57 -6.22
CA LEU A 106 6.57 6.36 -4.89
C LEU A 106 6.05 7.35 -3.86
N ASP A 107 5.94 8.63 -4.23
CA ASP A 107 5.42 9.67 -3.34
C ASP A 107 3.94 9.42 -3.02
N THR A 108 3.16 8.92 -3.98
CA THR A 108 1.77 8.53 -3.78
C THR A 108 1.65 7.38 -2.77
N PHE A 109 2.43 6.31 -2.93
CA PHE A 109 2.43 5.21 -1.96
C PHE A 109 2.86 5.68 -0.57
N THR A 110 3.89 6.52 -0.50
CA THR A 110 4.36 7.08 0.77
C THR A 110 3.30 7.94 1.44
N ALA A 111 2.59 8.77 0.67
CA ALA A 111 1.50 9.61 1.19
C ALA A 111 0.32 8.77 1.70
N LEU A 112 -0.07 7.70 0.99
CA LEU A 112 -1.11 6.76 1.42
C LEU A 112 -0.70 6.01 2.70
N ILE A 113 0.56 5.61 2.83
CA ILE A 113 1.10 5.03 4.06
C ILE A 113 0.96 6.01 5.22
N VAL A 114 1.32 7.29 5.02
CA VAL A 114 1.16 8.32 6.06
C VAL A 114 -0.30 8.51 6.42
N ALA A 115 -1.21 8.60 5.44
CA ALA A 115 -2.65 8.71 5.69
C ALA A 115 -3.16 7.55 6.55
N GLY A 116 -2.79 6.31 6.20
CA GLY A 116 -3.17 5.12 6.97
C GLY A 116 -2.60 5.12 8.40
N LEU A 117 -1.35 5.57 8.54
CA LEU A 117 -0.69 5.66 9.85
C LEU A 117 -1.29 6.73 10.75
N ARG A 118 -1.84 7.79 10.20
CA ARG A 118 -2.50 8.86 10.97
C ARG A 118 -3.78 8.40 11.66
N ASN A 119 -4.43 7.34 11.18
CA ASN A 119 -5.59 6.75 11.84
C ASN A 119 -5.27 6.38 13.30
N PRO A 120 -4.28 5.50 13.60
CA PRO A 120 -3.87 5.20 14.97
C PRO A 120 -2.92 6.24 15.59
N ASN A 121 -2.30 7.12 14.80
CA ASN A 121 -1.28 8.07 15.23
C ASN A 121 -1.60 9.50 14.75
N PRO A 122 -2.63 10.16 15.27
CA PRO A 122 -3.10 11.46 14.76
C PRO A 122 -2.06 12.58 14.86
N ASN A 123 -1.04 12.42 15.68
CA ASN A 123 0.06 13.38 15.82
C ASN A 123 1.14 13.28 14.73
N LEU A 124 1.13 12.21 13.91
CA LEU A 124 2.03 12.12 12.76
C LEU A 124 1.66 13.19 11.74
N GLN A 125 2.64 14.01 11.37
CA GLN A 125 2.44 15.08 10.37
C GLN A 125 3.10 14.70 9.05
N TYR A 126 2.50 15.10 7.92
CA TYR A 126 3.07 14.89 6.60
C TYR A 126 4.45 15.54 6.45
N SER A 127 4.68 16.69 7.07
CA SER A 127 5.98 17.40 7.08
C SER A 127 7.11 16.63 7.77
N GLN A 128 6.80 15.61 8.58
CA GLN A 128 7.81 14.71 9.14
C GLN A 128 8.33 13.69 8.10
N VAL A 129 7.52 13.43 7.07
CA VAL A 129 7.82 12.43 6.02
C VAL A 129 8.17 13.09 4.70
N PHE A 130 7.57 14.23 4.38
CA PHE A 130 7.80 14.99 3.16
C PHE A 130 8.42 16.33 3.44
N GLN A 131 9.18 16.85 2.48
CA GLN A 131 9.71 18.19 2.49
C GLN A 131 8.66 19.18 1.98
N ASN A 132 8.70 20.43 2.44
CA ASN A 132 7.85 21.49 1.91
C ASN A 132 8.33 21.88 0.47
N PRO A 133 7.44 22.08 -0.51
CA PRO A 133 5.97 22.09 -0.43
C PRO A 133 5.28 20.74 -0.72
N THR A 134 6.02 19.66 -0.90
CA THR A 134 5.49 18.34 -1.26
C THR A 134 4.60 17.74 -0.15
N ASP A 135 4.83 18.14 1.11
CA ASP A 135 3.98 17.76 2.24
C ASP A 135 2.53 18.29 2.10
N ASP A 136 2.32 19.43 1.45
CA ASP A 136 0.98 19.98 1.18
C ASP A 136 0.24 19.16 0.12
N ILE A 137 0.96 18.62 -0.87
CA ILE A 137 0.38 17.68 -1.85
C ILE A 137 0.03 16.37 -1.15
N ALA A 138 0.93 15.85 -0.32
CA ALA A 138 0.76 14.58 0.36
C ALA A 138 -0.48 14.54 1.28
N LYS A 139 -0.90 15.66 1.87
CA LYS A 139 -2.13 15.78 2.66
C LYS A 139 -3.39 15.38 1.89
N ASN A 140 -3.39 15.52 0.56
CA ASN A 140 -4.52 15.11 -0.26
C ASN A 140 -4.73 13.58 -0.29
N ALA A 141 -3.79 12.79 0.23
CA ALA A 141 -3.99 11.35 0.39
C ALA A 141 -5.17 10.99 1.30
N GLU A 142 -5.68 11.92 2.09
CA GLU A 142 -6.84 11.74 2.94
C GLU A 142 -8.18 11.87 2.18
N SER A 143 -8.17 12.39 0.95
CA SER A 143 -9.37 12.66 0.16
C SER A 143 -9.30 12.24 -1.30
N ASP A 144 -8.11 12.20 -1.88
CA ASP A 144 -7.95 11.93 -3.31
C ASP A 144 -7.79 10.42 -3.60
N CYS A 145 -8.30 10.00 -4.75
CA CYS A 145 -7.97 8.69 -5.31
C CYS A 145 -6.50 8.63 -5.74
N TYR A 146 -5.94 7.44 -5.83
CA TYR A 146 -4.55 7.17 -6.18
C TYR A 146 -4.08 7.91 -7.45
N GLU A 147 -4.87 7.85 -8.53
CA GLU A 147 -4.52 8.47 -9.82
C GLU A 147 -4.51 10.01 -9.73
N VAL A 148 -5.45 10.59 -8.98
CA VAL A 148 -5.53 12.04 -8.78
C VAL A 148 -4.35 12.53 -7.96
N LEU A 149 -4.04 11.84 -6.87
CA LEU A 149 -2.90 12.16 -6.02
C LEU A 149 -1.58 12.04 -6.78
N GLY A 150 -1.40 10.93 -7.51
CA GLY A 150 -0.22 10.71 -8.36
C GLY A 150 -0.07 11.77 -9.45
N GLY A 151 -1.19 12.18 -10.05
CA GLY A 151 -1.23 13.28 -11.01
C GLY A 151 -0.76 14.60 -10.41
N LYS A 152 -1.14 14.92 -9.17
CA LYS A 152 -0.68 16.13 -8.46
C LYS A 152 0.83 16.10 -8.23
N PHE A 153 1.39 14.99 -7.72
CA PHE A 153 2.83 14.85 -7.55
C PHE A 153 3.58 14.97 -8.89
N GLY A 154 3.11 14.27 -9.93
CA GLY A 154 3.73 14.31 -11.24
C GLY A 154 3.68 15.71 -11.88
N ASN A 155 2.57 16.42 -11.72
CA ASN A 155 2.41 17.79 -12.22
C ASN A 155 3.42 18.76 -11.59
N GLU A 156 3.57 18.73 -10.27
CA GLU A 156 4.53 19.61 -9.57
C GLU A 156 5.98 19.29 -9.95
N MET A 157 6.33 18.02 -10.08
CA MET A 157 7.64 17.62 -10.61
C MET A 157 7.85 18.11 -12.04
N GLY A 158 6.80 18.06 -12.88
CA GLY A 158 6.82 18.56 -14.25
C GLY A 158 7.02 20.08 -14.32
N ILE A 159 6.35 20.84 -13.46
CA ILE A 159 6.52 22.29 -13.32
C ILE A 159 7.97 22.61 -12.92
N TYR A 160 8.47 21.93 -11.88
CA TYR A 160 9.85 22.09 -11.42
C TYR A 160 10.86 21.78 -12.53
N LEU A 161 10.68 20.65 -13.24
CA LEU A 161 11.52 20.28 -14.37
C LEU A 161 11.51 21.34 -15.47
N ASN A 162 10.34 21.89 -15.76
CA ASN A 162 10.24 22.93 -16.80
C ASN A 162 10.96 24.23 -16.41
N ASP A 163 10.94 24.60 -15.12
CA ASP A 163 11.65 25.78 -14.60
C ASP A 163 13.15 25.53 -14.45
N LYS A 164 13.56 24.48 -13.77
CA LYS A 164 14.95 24.20 -13.40
C LYS A 164 15.74 23.40 -14.44
N LYS A 165 15.06 22.80 -15.44
CA LYS A 165 15.64 21.88 -16.46
C LYS A 165 16.27 20.61 -15.88
N THR A 166 16.01 20.33 -14.60
CA THR A 166 16.47 19.15 -13.86
C THR A 166 15.47 18.79 -12.78
N LEU A 167 15.48 17.55 -12.33
CA LEU A 167 14.75 17.09 -11.12
C LEU A 167 15.66 17.06 -9.89
N GLU A 168 16.95 17.38 -10.04
CA GLU A 168 17.87 17.45 -8.91
C GLU A 168 17.45 18.57 -7.95
N GLY A 169 17.39 18.23 -6.66
CA GLY A 169 16.96 19.15 -5.62
C GLY A 169 15.44 19.37 -5.52
N TYR A 170 14.62 18.67 -6.32
CA TYR A 170 13.19 18.69 -6.09
C TYR A 170 12.86 18.13 -4.70
N PRO A 171 12.17 18.89 -3.83
CA PRO A 171 11.88 18.44 -2.47
C PRO A 171 10.82 17.34 -2.48
N ARG A 172 11.20 16.14 -2.09
CA ARG A 172 10.32 14.97 -1.99
C ARG A 172 10.20 14.52 -0.54
N THR A 173 10.59 13.31 -0.25
CA THR A 173 10.58 12.76 1.11
C THR A 173 11.76 13.24 1.93
N GLN A 174 11.61 13.26 3.25
CA GLN A 174 12.72 13.43 4.19
C GLN A 174 13.66 12.22 4.09
N ALA A 175 14.99 12.45 4.13
CA ALA A 175 15.99 11.41 3.87
C ALA A 175 15.89 10.19 4.81
N ASN A 176 15.38 10.37 6.02
CA ASN A 176 15.31 9.35 7.07
C ASN A 176 13.88 9.00 7.50
N PHE A 177 12.86 9.31 6.67
CA PHE A 177 11.46 9.12 7.06
C PHE A 177 11.13 7.67 7.42
N MET A 178 11.76 6.68 6.78
CA MET A 178 11.56 5.26 7.11
C MET A 178 12.09 4.89 8.50
N SER A 179 12.91 5.74 9.12
CA SER A 179 13.41 5.54 10.48
C SER A 179 12.51 6.13 11.56
N ILE A 180 11.46 6.87 11.19
CA ILE A 180 10.44 7.34 12.13
C ILE A 180 9.79 6.11 12.77
N PRO A 181 9.73 5.99 14.12
CA PRO A 181 9.33 4.75 14.78
C PRO A 181 8.02 4.14 14.30
N VAL A 182 6.99 4.96 14.11
CA VAL A 182 5.67 4.48 13.63
C VAL A 182 5.74 4.02 12.16
N VAL A 183 6.50 4.71 11.31
CA VAL A 183 6.71 4.34 9.92
C VAL A 183 7.50 3.03 9.84
N LYS A 184 8.58 2.92 10.61
CA LYS A 184 9.39 1.70 10.68
C LYS A 184 8.56 0.49 11.11
N THR A 185 7.78 0.63 12.20
CA THR A 185 6.90 -0.46 12.68
C THR A 185 5.90 -0.88 11.60
N PHE A 186 5.31 0.09 10.90
CA PHE A 186 4.39 -0.19 9.81
C PHE A 186 5.08 -0.98 8.67
N LEU A 187 6.22 -0.50 8.19
CA LEU A 187 6.96 -1.12 7.10
C LEU A 187 7.45 -2.54 7.44
N GLU A 188 7.83 -2.78 8.71
CA GLU A 188 8.39 -4.05 9.16
C GLU A 188 7.34 -5.05 9.68
N LYS A 189 6.16 -4.57 10.10
CA LYS A 189 5.14 -5.40 10.78
C LYS A 189 3.73 -5.19 10.26
N ASP A 190 3.18 -3.98 10.38
CA ASP A 190 1.73 -3.78 10.25
C ASP A 190 1.24 -3.95 8.80
N SER A 191 2.13 -3.76 7.83
CA SER A 191 1.87 -3.97 6.40
C SER A 191 2.33 -5.34 5.89
N GLN A 192 3.07 -6.12 6.68
CA GLN A 192 3.68 -7.36 6.19
C GLN A 192 2.74 -8.56 6.32
N PRO A 193 2.45 -9.26 5.21
CA PRO A 193 1.67 -10.49 5.24
C PRO A 193 2.50 -11.70 5.70
N LEU A 194 1.79 -12.77 6.08
CA LEU A 194 2.33 -14.10 6.38
C LEU A 194 3.38 -14.14 7.50
N GLN A 195 3.29 -13.25 8.48
CA GLN A 195 4.16 -13.27 9.67
C GLN A 195 3.89 -14.46 10.60
N VAL A 196 2.84 -15.22 10.34
CA VAL A 196 2.50 -16.46 11.03
C VAL A 196 2.36 -17.59 10.02
N LYS A 197 2.67 -18.83 10.45
CA LYS A 197 2.46 -19.98 9.61
C LYS A 197 0.96 -20.19 9.35
N VAL A 198 0.57 -20.16 8.09
CA VAL A 198 -0.78 -20.52 7.65
C VAL A 198 -0.82 -22.02 7.28
N THR A 199 -1.97 -22.65 7.50
CA THR A 199 -2.16 -24.10 7.25
C THR A 199 -2.99 -24.39 6.01
N THR A 200 -3.61 -23.35 5.45
CA THR A 200 -4.39 -23.44 4.21
C THR A 200 -3.52 -23.14 2.99
N PRO A 201 -3.88 -23.65 1.79
CA PRO A 201 -3.10 -23.38 0.58
C PRO A 201 -2.97 -21.90 0.27
N VAL A 202 -1.77 -21.46 -0.08
CA VAL A 202 -1.47 -20.12 -0.57
C VAL A 202 -0.73 -20.27 -1.90
N ILE A 203 -1.23 -19.58 -2.93
CA ILE A 203 -0.59 -19.51 -4.23
C ILE A 203 -0.27 -18.04 -4.51
N ILE A 204 0.99 -17.76 -4.85
CA ILE A 204 1.44 -16.42 -5.22
C ILE A 204 1.89 -16.45 -6.68
N TYR A 205 1.34 -15.55 -7.48
CA TYR A 205 1.81 -15.28 -8.84
C TYR A 205 2.52 -13.94 -8.86
N GLN A 206 3.78 -13.93 -9.29
CA GLN A 206 4.61 -12.72 -9.38
C GLN A 206 5.26 -12.61 -10.74
N GLY A 207 5.07 -11.45 -11.40
CA GLY A 207 5.73 -11.13 -12.65
C GLY A 207 7.24 -10.91 -12.44
N GLY A 208 8.08 -11.60 -13.22
CA GLY A 208 9.54 -11.44 -13.12
C GLY A 208 10.05 -10.08 -13.58
N ALA A 209 9.25 -9.34 -14.36
CA ALA A 209 9.57 -8.00 -14.86
C ALA A 209 8.67 -6.90 -14.27
N ASP A 210 7.95 -7.21 -13.19
CA ASP A 210 7.11 -6.25 -12.48
C ASP A 210 7.98 -5.13 -11.88
N LYS A 211 7.68 -3.89 -12.27
CA LYS A 211 8.43 -2.71 -11.83
C LYS A 211 7.76 -1.99 -10.65
N THR A 212 6.49 -2.28 -10.39
CA THR A 212 5.72 -1.66 -9.31
C THR A 212 5.85 -2.44 -8.03
N VAL A 213 5.68 -3.78 -8.10
CA VAL A 213 5.98 -4.72 -7.01
C VAL A 213 7.09 -5.64 -7.50
N PRO A 214 8.36 -5.30 -7.27
CA PRO A 214 9.47 -6.09 -7.74
C PRO A 214 9.44 -7.51 -7.15
N LYS A 215 9.76 -8.51 -7.97
CA LYS A 215 9.81 -9.92 -7.51
C LYS A 215 10.61 -10.10 -6.22
N ALA A 216 11.70 -9.34 -6.05
CA ALA A 216 12.51 -9.37 -4.84
C ALA A 216 11.72 -8.99 -3.56
N ALA A 217 10.67 -8.18 -3.66
CA ALA A 217 9.82 -7.85 -2.52
C ALA A 217 8.86 -8.99 -2.14
N THR A 218 8.58 -9.90 -3.07
CA THR A 218 7.68 -11.04 -2.87
C THR A 218 8.44 -12.32 -2.44
N ASP A 219 9.72 -12.45 -2.80
CA ASP A 219 10.53 -13.65 -2.56
C ASP A 219 11.10 -13.74 -1.12
N VAL A 220 10.90 -12.76 -0.24
CA VAL A 220 11.45 -12.70 1.13
C VAL A 220 10.41 -12.97 2.19
#